data_355f5fa2e52f3f3410625c9ef5331c13
#
_entry.id   355f5fa2e52f3f3410625c9ef5331c13
#
_cell.length_a   1.000
_cell.length_b   1.000
_cell.length_c   1.000
_cell.angle_alpha   90.00
_cell.angle_beta   90.00
_cell.angle_gamma   90.00
#
_symmetry.space_group_name_H-M   'P 1'
#
loop_
_entity.id
_entity.type
_entity.pdbx_description
1 polymer ?
#
loop_
_entity_poly.entity_id
_entity_poly.type
_entity_poly.pdbx_seq_one_letter_code
_entity_poly.pdbx_strand_id
1 'polypeptide(L)'
;VMLFPLLLLAAERLFDRGKGGWFGILLALQVVLNLYLSFPVVCFFALYAGIRLIGLPDRKAAALRFLRACGGAALCSAVVWLPMLSAYGASARMRGLFSILAGSSLTAPIETTVPTVFCLFPLLPFVGYTLWKDRKNPMLILFALTLIPLFVEPVNKMWQTGDYMAFPTRYAFITLFCGLSLAADALGARKEGEAAPELAAPVRQNCLPLQLVGTLLSVGVCLVMVRFSSDWLAAHVGEMDA
;
A
#
# COMPACT_ATOMS: atom_id res chain seq x y z
N VAL A 1 -9.80 -2.80 4.40
CA VAL A 1 -8.38 -3.13 4.65
C VAL A 1 -8.17 -4.64 4.68
N MET A 2 -9.04 -5.42 5.35
CA MET A 2 -8.88 -6.88 5.51
C MET A 2 -8.86 -7.68 4.18
N LEU A 3 -9.52 -7.19 3.13
CA LEU A 3 -9.53 -7.87 1.82
C LEU A 3 -8.28 -7.64 0.98
N PHE A 4 -7.45 -6.66 1.32
CA PHE A 4 -6.28 -6.29 0.51
C PHE A 4 -5.27 -7.43 0.32
N PRO A 5 -4.87 -8.20 1.34
CA PRO A 5 -3.99 -9.36 1.15
C PRO A 5 -4.60 -10.44 0.26
N LEU A 6 -5.92 -10.66 0.40
CA LEU A 6 -6.65 -11.63 -0.43
C LEU A 6 -6.73 -11.17 -1.89
N LEU A 7 -6.92 -9.87 -2.11
CA LEU A 7 -6.89 -9.27 -3.44
C LEU A 7 -5.51 -9.43 -4.09
N LEU A 8 -4.43 -9.23 -3.33
CA LEU A 8 -3.08 -9.41 -3.85
C LEU A 8 -2.84 -10.88 -4.25
N LEU A 9 -3.22 -11.82 -3.39
CA LEU A 9 -3.14 -13.25 -3.70
C LEU A 9 -3.96 -13.63 -4.93
N ALA A 10 -5.15 -13.05 -5.08
CA ALA A 10 -6.01 -13.27 -6.24
C ALA A 10 -5.42 -12.64 -7.52
N ALA A 11 -4.76 -11.48 -7.41
CA ALA A 11 -4.04 -10.84 -8.51
C ALA A 11 -2.82 -11.69 -8.96
N GLU A 12 -2.03 -12.23 -8.03
CA GLU A 12 -0.95 -13.17 -8.33
C GLU A 12 -1.49 -14.37 -9.13
N ARG A 13 -2.59 -15.00 -8.66
CA ARG A 13 -3.22 -16.11 -9.37
C ARG A 13 -3.75 -15.74 -10.75
N LEU A 14 -4.19 -14.49 -10.93
CA LEU A 14 -4.63 -13.98 -12.24
C LEU A 14 -3.45 -13.90 -13.21
N PHE A 15 -2.32 -13.36 -12.78
CA PHE A 15 -1.15 -13.20 -13.64
C PHE A 15 -0.43 -14.53 -13.88
N ASP A 16 -0.27 -15.37 -12.87
CA ASP A 16 0.49 -16.63 -12.96
C ASP A 16 -0.31 -17.77 -13.56
N ARG A 17 -1.59 -17.89 -13.22
CA ARG A 17 -2.46 -19.02 -13.63
C ARG A 17 -3.57 -18.63 -14.60
N GLY A 18 -3.72 -17.35 -14.92
CA GLY A 18 -4.77 -16.85 -15.80
C GLY A 18 -6.19 -16.87 -15.19
N LYS A 19 -6.34 -17.18 -13.90
CA LYS A 19 -7.65 -17.32 -13.21
C LYS A 19 -8.04 -15.99 -12.55
N GLY A 20 -8.78 -15.13 -13.26
CA GLY A 20 -9.17 -13.79 -12.79
C GLY A 20 -10.49 -13.69 -12.02
N GLY A 21 -11.30 -14.75 -11.97
CA GLY A 21 -12.65 -14.68 -11.37
C GLY A 21 -12.64 -14.25 -9.90
N TRP A 22 -11.77 -14.84 -9.08
CA TRP A 22 -11.65 -14.47 -7.67
C TRP A 22 -11.20 -13.01 -7.46
N PHE A 23 -10.30 -12.53 -8.31
CA PHE A 23 -9.87 -11.13 -8.23
C PHE A 23 -11.04 -10.18 -8.50
N GLY A 24 -11.85 -10.44 -9.53
CA GLY A 24 -13.04 -9.65 -9.84
C GLY A 24 -14.06 -9.66 -8.71
N ILE A 25 -14.37 -10.83 -8.13
CA ILE A 25 -15.30 -10.96 -7.02
C ILE A 25 -14.82 -10.20 -5.78
N LEU A 26 -13.56 -10.38 -5.38
CA LEU A 26 -13.01 -9.71 -4.21
C LEU A 26 -12.92 -8.19 -4.42
N LEU A 27 -12.62 -7.74 -5.64
CA LEU A 27 -12.58 -6.31 -5.97
C LEU A 27 -13.98 -5.70 -5.91
N ALA A 28 -15.00 -6.39 -6.46
CA ALA A 28 -16.40 -5.95 -6.34
C ALA A 28 -16.83 -5.86 -4.86
N LEU A 29 -16.50 -6.89 -4.08
CA LEU A 29 -16.79 -6.90 -2.64
C LEU A 29 -16.09 -5.76 -1.90
N GLN A 30 -14.82 -5.47 -2.24
CA GLN A 30 -14.08 -4.33 -1.67
C GLN A 30 -14.80 -3.01 -1.96
N VAL A 31 -15.30 -2.81 -3.19
CA VAL A 31 -16.04 -1.60 -3.58
C VAL A 31 -17.34 -1.48 -2.81
N VAL A 32 -18.09 -2.58 -2.67
CA VAL A 32 -19.35 -2.59 -1.92
C VAL A 32 -19.15 -2.31 -0.45
N LEU A 33 -18.12 -2.90 0.16
CA LEU A 33 -17.84 -2.73 1.60
C LEU A 33 -17.26 -1.36 1.94
N ASN A 34 -16.42 -0.80 1.08
CA ASN A 34 -15.80 0.50 1.35
C ASN A 34 -15.36 1.17 0.05
N LEU A 35 -16.25 1.93 -0.55
CA LEU A 35 -16.00 2.64 -1.80
C LEU A 35 -14.84 3.64 -1.68
N TYR A 36 -14.73 4.33 -0.56
CA TYR A 36 -13.70 5.34 -0.35
C TYR A 36 -12.28 4.77 -0.40
N LEU A 37 -12.04 3.64 0.29
CA LEU A 37 -10.74 2.96 0.27
C LEU A 37 -10.53 2.14 -1.01
N SER A 38 -11.57 1.92 -1.80
CA SER A 38 -11.45 1.18 -3.06
C SER A 38 -10.68 1.96 -4.12
N PHE A 39 -10.77 3.29 -4.13
CA PHE A 39 -10.03 4.11 -5.09
C PHE A 39 -8.52 3.91 -4.98
N PRO A 40 -7.85 4.12 -3.82
CA PRO A 40 -6.41 3.86 -3.70
C PRO A 40 -6.05 2.38 -3.93
N VAL A 41 -6.93 1.44 -3.59
CA VAL A 41 -6.72 0.01 -3.87
C VAL A 41 -6.72 -0.25 -5.38
N VAL A 42 -7.65 0.32 -6.13
CA VAL A 42 -7.70 0.20 -7.60
C VAL A 42 -6.46 0.83 -8.23
N CYS A 43 -6.06 2.02 -7.79
CA CYS A 43 -4.83 2.68 -8.25
C CYS A 43 -3.60 1.79 -8.00
N PHE A 44 -3.50 1.19 -6.81
CA PHE A 44 -2.43 0.25 -6.48
C PHE A 44 -2.42 -0.95 -7.43
N PHE A 45 -3.56 -1.59 -7.67
CA PHE A 45 -3.62 -2.75 -8.57
C PHE A 45 -3.37 -2.38 -10.04
N ALA A 46 -3.66 -1.15 -10.45
CA ALA A 46 -3.26 -0.65 -11.77
C ALA A 46 -1.73 -0.53 -11.89
N LEU A 47 -1.06 0.01 -10.87
CA LEU A 47 0.41 0.06 -10.80
C LEU A 47 1.02 -1.34 -10.73
N TYR A 48 0.47 -2.21 -9.88
CA TYR A 48 0.89 -3.60 -9.75
C TYR A 48 0.79 -4.34 -11.08
N ALA A 49 -0.35 -4.22 -11.77
CA ALA A 49 -0.56 -4.82 -13.09
C ALA A 49 0.44 -4.28 -14.11
N GLY A 50 0.68 -2.96 -14.12
CA GLY A 50 1.68 -2.34 -15.00
C GLY A 50 3.06 -2.94 -14.83
N ILE A 51 3.53 -3.10 -13.59
CA ILE A 51 4.84 -3.67 -13.28
C ILE A 51 4.89 -5.16 -13.66
N ARG A 52 3.86 -5.94 -13.32
CA ARG A 52 3.80 -7.38 -13.64
C ARG A 52 3.77 -7.64 -15.14
N LEU A 53 3.04 -6.82 -15.90
CA LEU A 53 2.94 -6.94 -17.36
C LEU A 53 4.29 -6.74 -18.08
N ILE A 54 5.22 -5.95 -17.50
CA ILE A 54 6.55 -5.74 -18.09
C ILE A 54 7.31 -7.07 -18.18
N GLY A 55 7.17 -7.95 -17.19
CA GLY A 55 7.88 -9.22 -17.10
C GLY A 55 7.22 -10.41 -17.81
N LEU A 56 5.99 -10.26 -18.33
CA LEU A 56 5.24 -11.37 -18.91
C LEU A 56 5.46 -11.48 -20.44
N PRO A 57 5.55 -12.71 -20.99
CA PRO A 57 5.64 -12.93 -22.43
C PRO A 57 4.32 -12.55 -23.13
N ASP A 58 3.18 -12.94 -22.58
CA ASP A 58 1.84 -12.72 -23.14
C ASP A 58 1.16 -11.48 -22.55
N ARG A 59 1.79 -10.31 -22.64
CA ARG A 59 1.33 -9.06 -22.02
C ARG A 59 -0.09 -8.69 -22.40
N LYS A 60 -0.46 -8.81 -23.69
CA LYS A 60 -1.80 -8.44 -24.19
C LYS A 60 -2.90 -9.31 -23.60
N ALA A 61 -2.68 -10.63 -23.57
CA ALA A 61 -3.66 -11.57 -23.01
C ALA A 61 -3.81 -11.39 -21.49
N ALA A 62 -2.71 -11.16 -20.77
CA ALA A 62 -2.72 -10.89 -19.33
C ALA A 62 -3.41 -9.55 -19.01
N ALA A 63 -3.12 -8.50 -19.75
CA ALA A 63 -3.78 -7.19 -19.61
C ALA A 63 -5.29 -7.31 -19.87
N LEU A 64 -5.70 -8.04 -20.91
CA LEU A 64 -7.12 -8.22 -21.21
C LEU A 64 -7.83 -9.01 -20.12
N ARG A 65 -7.19 -10.05 -19.56
CA ARG A 65 -7.74 -10.79 -18.40
C ARG A 65 -7.93 -9.89 -17.18
N PHE A 66 -6.95 -9.05 -16.89
CA PHE A 66 -7.01 -8.07 -15.81
C PHE A 66 -8.13 -7.05 -16.03
N LEU A 67 -8.20 -6.45 -17.22
CA LEU A 67 -9.26 -5.49 -17.57
C LEU A 67 -10.66 -6.13 -17.53
N ARG A 68 -10.82 -7.36 -17.97
CA ARG A 68 -12.10 -8.09 -17.87
C ARG A 68 -12.50 -8.32 -16.41
N ALA A 69 -11.55 -8.68 -15.54
CA ALA A 69 -11.83 -8.86 -14.11
C ALA A 69 -12.21 -7.53 -13.44
N CYS A 70 -11.50 -6.44 -13.75
CA CYS A 70 -11.84 -5.09 -13.27
C CYS A 70 -13.21 -4.61 -13.81
N GLY A 71 -13.47 -4.81 -15.11
CA GLY A 71 -14.74 -4.46 -15.73
C GLY A 71 -15.92 -5.23 -15.13
N GLY A 72 -15.75 -6.54 -14.92
CA GLY A 72 -16.73 -7.36 -14.22
C GLY A 72 -16.98 -6.89 -12.79
N ALA A 73 -15.92 -6.57 -12.04
CA ALA A 73 -16.04 -6.02 -10.70
C ALA A 73 -16.79 -4.67 -10.70
N ALA A 74 -16.44 -3.78 -11.63
CA ALA A 74 -17.12 -2.49 -11.77
C ALA A 74 -18.61 -2.65 -12.09
N LEU A 75 -18.96 -3.55 -13.01
CA LEU A 75 -20.37 -3.82 -13.34
C LEU A 75 -21.14 -4.41 -12.16
N CYS A 76 -20.58 -5.40 -11.46
CA CYS A 76 -21.23 -6.01 -10.29
C CYS A 76 -21.43 -5.02 -9.13
N SER A 77 -20.53 -4.06 -8.96
CA SER A 77 -20.61 -3.05 -7.90
C SER A 77 -21.25 -1.72 -8.35
N ALA A 78 -21.77 -1.64 -9.58
CA ALA A 78 -22.31 -0.42 -10.17
C ALA A 78 -23.46 0.20 -9.35
N VAL A 79 -24.29 -0.65 -8.74
CA VAL A 79 -25.38 -0.23 -7.85
C VAL A 79 -24.89 0.64 -6.68
N VAL A 80 -23.64 0.44 -6.24
CA VAL A 80 -23.05 1.19 -5.11
C VAL A 80 -22.31 2.43 -5.62
N TRP A 81 -21.42 2.26 -6.60
CA TRP A 81 -20.54 3.38 -6.97
C TRP A 81 -21.20 4.41 -7.89
N LEU A 82 -22.21 4.04 -8.73
CA LEU A 82 -22.88 5.00 -9.60
C LEU A 82 -23.64 6.11 -8.84
N PRO A 83 -24.51 5.78 -7.85
CA PRO A 83 -25.16 6.80 -7.04
C PRO A 83 -24.15 7.67 -6.26
N MET A 84 -23.07 7.02 -5.73
CA MET A 84 -22.04 7.73 -5.00
C MET A 84 -21.24 8.69 -5.91
N LEU A 85 -20.98 8.29 -7.14
CA LEU A 85 -20.29 9.16 -8.12
C LEU A 85 -21.12 10.41 -8.44
N SER A 86 -22.42 10.26 -8.60
CA SER A 86 -23.33 11.40 -8.84
C SER A 86 -23.39 12.35 -7.63
N ALA A 87 -23.49 11.80 -6.42
CA ALA A 87 -23.43 12.56 -5.17
C ALA A 87 -22.06 13.24 -4.96
N TYR A 88 -20.97 12.57 -5.34
CA TYR A 88 -19.63 13.11 -5.26
C TYR A 88 -19.44 14.29 -6.24
N GLY A 89 -19.94 14.18 -7.46
CA GLY A 89 -19.91 15.26 -8.46
C GLY A 89 -20.68 16.52 -8.03
N ALA A 90 -21.72 16.37 -7.21
CA ALA A 90 -22.47 17.48 -6.62
C ALA A 90 -21.81 18.06 -5.36
N SER A 91 -20.77 17.41 -4.84
CA SER A 91 -20.12 17.85 -3.60
C SER A 91 -19.09 18.96 -3.87
N ALA A 92 -18.92 19.85 -2.88
CA ALA A 92 -17.93 20.94 -2.92
C ALA A 92 -16.45 20.45 -2.98
N ARG A 93 -16.22 19.13 -2.86
CA ARG A 93 -14.89 18.50 -2.92
C ARG A 93 -14.33 18.38 -4.34
N MET A 94 -15.20 18.43 -5.35
CA MET A 94 -14.76 18.33 -6.74
C MET A 94 -14.26 19.70 -7.22
N ARG A 95 -13.18 20.19 -6.62
CA ARG A 95 -12.40 21.25 -7.26
C ARG A 95 -11.73 20.64 -8.49
N GLY A 96 -11.70 21.39 -9.59
CA GLY A 96 -11.05 20.91 -10.81
C GLY A 96 -9.61 20.47 -10.51
N LEU A 97 -9.14 19.42 -11.15
CA LEU A 97 -7.80 18.84 -10.96
C LEU A 97 -6.70 19.92 -10.98
N PHE A 98 -6.83 20.91 -11.87
CA PHE A 98 -5.89 22.03 -11.97
C PHE A 98 -5.92 22.96 -10.75
N SER A 99 -7.07 23.19 -10.12
CA SER A 99 -7.16 24.00 -8.91
C SER A 99 -6.55 23.29 -7.69
N ILE A 100 -6.66 21.98 -7.63
CA ILE A 100 -6.00 21.16 -6.60
C ILE A 100 -4.49 21.24 -6.77
N LEU A 101 -3.98 21.09 -8.00
CA LEU A 101 -2.55 21.19 -8.29
C LEU A 101 -1.99 22.58 -8.04
N ALA A 102 -2.71 23.63 -8.44
CA ALA A 102 -2.29 25.02 -8.27
C ALA A 102 -2.31 25.48 -6.80
N GLY A 103 -3.21 24.94 -5.99
CA GLY A 103 -3.36 25.31 -4.57
C GLY A 103 -2.59 24.42 -3.59
N SER A 104 -1.82 23.44 -4.08
CA SER A 104 -1.08 22.51 -3.22
C SER A 104 0.37 22.96 -3.01
N SER A 105 0.88 22.81 -1.78
CA SER A 105 2.31 22.89 -1.51
C SER A 105 3.02 21.67 -2.13
N LEU A 106 4.34 21.75 -2.31
CA LEU A 106 5.10 20.63 -2.88
C LEU A 106 5.18 19.45 -1.90
N THR A 107 5.24 19.76 -0.61
CA THR A 107 5.42 18.78 0.47
C THR A 107 4.13 18.58 1.23
N ALA A 108 3.80 17.31 1.50
CA ALA A 108 2.66 16.97 2.36
C ALA A 108 2.89 17.50 3.79
N PRO A 109 1.81 17.85 4.51
CA PRO A 109 1.91 18.32 5.89
C PRO A 109 2.64 17.31 6.78
N ILE A 110 3.60 17.78 7.56
CA ILE A 110 4.44 16.94 8.41
C ILE A 110 3.61 16.18 9.44
N GLU A 111 2.60 16.83 10.02
CA GLU A 111 1.70 16.26 11.03
C GLU A 111 0.99 14.98 10.56
N THR A 112 0.69 14.89 9.27
CA THR A 112 0.00 13.74 8.68
C THR A 112 0.94 12.65 8.20
N THR A 113 2.17 13.01 7.84
CA THR A 113 3.18 12.12 7.27
C THR A 113 3.98 11.41 8.35
N VAL A 114 4.32 12.12 9.43
CA VAL A 114 5.17 11.63 10.52
C VAL A 114 4.67 10.30 11.13
N PRO A 115 3.40 10.13 11.54
CA PRO A 115 2.95 8.86 12.12
C PRO A 115 3.14 7.67 11.17
N THR A 116 2.89 7.89 9.87
CA THR A 116 3.06 6.84 8.86
C THR A 116 4.53 6.49 8.66
N VAL A 117 5.41 7.49 8.59
CA VAL A 117 6.86 7.29 8.46
C VAL A 117 7.40 6.52 9.65
N PHE A 118 6.95 6.83 10.86
CA PHE A 118 7.34 6.08 12.06
C PHE A 118 6.93 4.61 11.97
N CYS A 119 5.73 4.31 11.48
CA CYS A 119 5.30 2.93 11.26
C CYS A 119 6.15 2.20 10.19
N LEU A 120 6.71 2.93 9.23
CA LEU A 120 7.59 2.37 8.20
C LEU A 120 9.03 2.15 8.69
N PHE A 121 9.46 2.87 9.71
CA PHE A 121 10.84 2.84 10.18
C PHE A 121 11.37 1.43 10.51
N PRO A 122 10.63 0.56 11.20
CA PRO A 122 11.05 -0.83 11.46
C PRO A 122 11.25 -1.67 10.20
N LEU A 123 10.63 -1.27 9.09
CA LEU A 123 10.70 -2.00 7.82
C LEU A 123 11.90 -1.59 6.97
N LEU A 124 12.49 -0.40 7.22
CA LEU A 124 13.59 0.12 6.42
C LEU A 124 14.82 -0.81 6.32
N PRO A 125 15.26 -1.53 7.37
CA PRO A 125 16.36 -2.48 7.25
C PRO A 125 16.09 -3.60 6.25
N PHE A 126 14.85 -4.10 6.20
CA PHE A 126 14.44 -5.14 5.27
C PHE A 126 14.32 -4.63 3.84
N VAL A 127 13.79 -3.41 3.68
CA VAL A 127 13.77 -2.71 2.39
C VAL A 127 15.20 -2.49 1.89
N GLY A 128 16.10 -2.01 2.75
CA GLY A 128 17.51 -1.83 2.43
C GLY A 128 18.21 -3.15 2.03
N TYR A 129 17.92 -4.24 2.74
CA TYR A 129 18.42 -5.56 2.39
C TYR A 129 17.93 -6.02 1.02
N THR A 130 16.63 -5.87 0.73
CA THR A 130 16.04 -6.23 -0.56
C THR A 130 16.61 -5.36 -1.68
N LEU A 131 16.78 -4.06 -1.43
CA LEU A 131 17.40 -3.12 -2.38
C LEU A 131 18.83 -3.52 -2.73
N TRP A 132 19.59 -4.01 -1.75
CA TRP A 132 20.96 -4.49 -1.99
C TRP A 132 20.99 -5.80 -2.77
N LYS A 133 20.08 -6.74 -2.44
CA LYS A 133 20.04 -8.08 -3.01
C LYS A 133 19.40 -8.13 -4.39
N ASP A 134 18.26 -7.48 -4.56
CA ASP A 134 17.46 -7.49 -5.80
C ASP A 134 16.76 -6.16 -6.03
N ARG A 135 17.44 -5.26 -6.75
CA ARG A 135 16.90 -3.93 -7.11
C ARG A 135 15.71 -3.98 -8.07
N LYS A 136 15.48 -5.11 -8.74
CA LYS A 136 14.40 -5.28 -9.72
C LYS A 136 13.17 -5.94 -9.12
N ASN A 137 13.16 -6.19 -7.81
CA ASN A 137 12.00 -6.76 -7.14
C ASN A 137 10.76 -5.87 -7.37
N PRO A 138 9.68 -6.41 -7.98
CA PRO A 138 8.48 -5.63 -8.29
C PRO A 138 7.82 -5.05 -7.04
N MET A 139 7.90 -5.72 -5.90
CA MET A 139 7.36 -5.23 -4.64
C MET A 139 8.15 -4.03 -4.10
N LEU A 140 9.48 -3.99 -4.33
CA LEU A 140 10.31 -2.84 -3.99
C LEU A 140 9.95 -1.61 -4.82
N ILE A 141 9.69 -1.80 -6.11
CA ILE A 141 9.26 -0.72 -7.01
C ILE A 141 7.88 -0.20 -6.57
N LEU A 142 6.95 -1.09 -6.23
CA LEU A 142 5.63 -0.73 -5.71
C LEU A 142 5.73 0.02 -4.39
N PHE A 143 6.57 -0.45 -3.48
CA PHE A 143 6.82 0.25 -2.21
C PHE A 143 7.31 1.68 -2.46
N ALA A 144 8.30 1.87 -3.34
CA ALA A 144 8.81 3.19 -3.69
C ALA A 144 7.74 4.09 -4.33
N LEU A 145 6.92 3.54 -5.25
CA LEU A 145 5.83 4.29 -5.88
C LEU A 145 4.73 4.69 -4.89
N THR A 146 4.41 3.82 -3.92
CA THR A 146 3.40 4.12 -2.89
C THR A 146 3.91 5.07 -1.80
N LEU A 147 5.23 5.30 -1.71
CA LEU A 147 5.79 6.35 -0.86
C LEU A 147 5.56 7.76 -1.43
N ILE A 148 5.50 7.91 -2.76
CA ILE A 148 5.35 9.23 -3.39
C ILE A 148 4.13 10.00 -2.85
N PRO A 149 2.92 9.41 -2.80
CA PRO A 149 1.76 10.10 -2.25
C PRO A 149 1.92 10.55 -0.79
N LEU A 150 2.76 9.88 0.00
CA LEU A 150 2.97 10.24 1.41
C LEU A 150 3.75 11.55 1.58
N PHE A 151 4.66 11.86 0.64
CA PHE A 151 5.54 13.01 0.73
C PHE A 151 5.14 14.18 -0.18
N VAL A 152 4.45 13.88 -1.28
CA VAL A 152 4.09 14.86 -2.30
C VAL A 152 2.61 15.21 -2.20
N GLU A 153 2.30 16.42 -1.73
CA GLU A 153 0.92 16.85 -1.44
C GLU A 153 -0.03 16.75 -2.64
N PRO A 154 0.31 17.21 -3.86
CA PRO A 154 -0.58 17.09 -5.01
C PRO A 154 -0.95 15.63 -5.30
N VAL A 155 0.02 14.72 -5.20
CA VAL A 155 -0.20 13.29 -5.43
C VAL A 155 -1.03 12.68 -4.30
N ASN A 156 -0.80 13.12 -3.05
CA ASN A 156 -1.59 12.73 -1.90
C ASN A 156 -3.07 13.08 -2.09
N LYS A 157 -3.37 14.34 -2.45
CA LYS A 157 -4.74 14.79 -2.72
C LYS A 157 -5.39 14.02 -3.86
N MET A 158 -4.66 13.77 -4.96
CA MET A 158 -5.16 12.95 -6.06
C MET A 158 -5.45 11.50 -5.63
N TRP A 159 -4.60 10.93 -4.78
CA TRP A 159 -4.76 9.56 -4.26
C TRP A 159 -5.97 9.41 -3.31
N GLN A 160 -6.41 10.51 -2.72
CA GLN A 160 -7.57 10.57 -1.84
C GLN A 160 -8.84 11.13 -2.49
N THR A 161 -8.82 11.35 -3.81
CA THR A 161 -9.95 11.92 -4.55
C THR A 161 -10.32 13.35 -4.16
N GLY A 162 -9.37 14.17 -3.77
CA GLY A 162 -9.61 15.59 -3.50
C GLY A 162 -8.94 16.15 -2.26
N ASP A 163 -9.47 17.27 -1.75
CA ASP A 163 -8.91 17.98 -0.60
C ASP A 163 -8.89 17.15 0.69
N TYR A 164 -7.97 17.48 1.58
CA TYR A 164 -7.79 16.79 2.85
C TYR A 164 -9.05 16.78 3.70
N MET A 165 -9.31 15.61 4.26
CA MET A 165 -10.20 15.39 5.38
C MET A 165 -9.38 15.06 6.63
N ALA A 166 -10.06 14.87 7.75
CA ALA A 166 -9.50 14.62 9.07
C ALA A 166 -8.39 13.53 9.14
N PHE A 167 -8.24 12.69 8.11
CA PHE A 167 -7.23 11.62 8.07
C PHE A 167 -6.61 11.49 6.67
N PRO A 168 -5.63 12.32 6.33
CA PRO A 168 -5.09 12.41 4.96
C PRO A 168 -4.23 11.22 4.51
N THR A 169 -3.86 10.29 5.40
CA THR A 169 -2.98 9.15 5.08
C THR A 169 -3.66 7.78 5.19
N ARG A 170 -4.99 7.71 4.99
CA ARG A 170 -5.75 6.45 5.12
C ARG A 170 -5.29 5.33 4.19
N TYR A 171 -4.66 5.66 3.06
CA TYR A 171 -4.12 4.68 2.11
C TYR A 171 -2.73 4.15 2.52
N ALA A 172 -2.12 4.69 3.57
CA ALA A 172 -0.78 4.30 4.04
C ALA A 172 -0.66 2.80 4.38
N PHE A 173 -1.80 2.14 4.69
CA PHE A 173 -1.82 0.70 4.88
C PHE A 173 -1.29 -0.08 3.66
N ILE A 174 -1.43 0.47 2.43
CA ILE A 174 -0.91 -0.14 1.19
C ILE A 174 0.62 -0.13 1.23
N THR A 175 1.22 1.02 1.55
CA THR A 175 2.67 1.16 1.67
C THR A 175 3.23 0.28 2.79
N LEU A 176 2.56 0.26 3.95
CA LEU A 176 2.92 -0.61 5.07
C LEU A 176 2.86 -2.08 4.66
N PHE A 177 1.83 -2.48 3.92
CA PHE A 177 1.71 -3.86 3.45
C PHE A 177 2.82 -4.24 2.46
N CYS A 178 3.19 -3.35 1.53
CA CYS A 178 4.33 -3.57 0.64
C CYS A 178 5.63 -3.74 1.45
N GLY A 179 5.85 -2.88 2.45
CA GLY A 179 7.01 -2.99 3.34
C GLY A 179 7.03 -4.29 4.15
N LEU A 180 5.88 -4.72 4.68
CA LEU A 180 5.74 -6.00 5.38
C LEU A 180 5.99 -7.20 4.46
N SER A 181 5.53 -7.12 3.20
CA SER A 181 5.80 -8.17 2.20
C SER A 181 7.30 -8.28 1.91
N LEU A 182 7.99 -7.14 1.75
CA LEU A 182 9.45 -7.12 1.59
C LEU A 182 10.19 -7.67 2.82
N ALA A 183 9.71 -7.35 4.02
CA ALA A 183 10.26 -7.90 5.26
C ALA A 183 10.03 -9.42 5.34
N ALA A 184 8.85 -9.91 4.97
CA ALA A 184 8.55 -11.33 4.93
C ALA A 184 9.44 -12.07 3.92
N ASP A 185 9.65 -11.49 2.72
CA ASP A 185 10.57 -12.04 1.71
C ASP A 185 12.01 -12.06 2.21
N ALA A 186 12.46 -10.98 2.85
CA ALA A 186 13.81 -10.89 3.41
C ALA A 186 14.06 -11.91 4.53
N LEU A 187 13.05 -12.17 5.37
CA LEU A 187 13.10 -13.14 6.46
C LEU A 187 12.89 -14.57 5.97
N GLY A 188 12.04 -14.75 4.94
CA GLY A 188 11.69 -16.02 4.34
C GLY A 188 12.58 -16.46 3.20
N ALA A 189 13.59 -15.66 2.82
CA ALA A 189 14.51 -15.92 1.70
C ALA A 189 15.32 -17.20 1.93
N ARG A 190 14.61 -18.31 1.91
CA ARG A 190 15.13 -19.62 1.72
C ARG A 190 15.61 -19.70 0.28
N LYS A 191 16.85 -20.03 0.07
CA LYS A 191 17.41 -20.32 -1.23
C LYS A 191 16.50 -21.29 -1.98
N GLU A 192 15.74 -20.79 -2.93
CA GLU A 192 15.14 -21.64 -3.97
C GLU A 192 16.31 -22.23 -4.74
N GLY A 193 16.61 -23.51 -4.54
CA GLY A 193 17.66 -24.22 -5.26
C GLY A 193 18.40 -25.27 -4.46
N GLU A 194 18.27 -25.36 -3.14
CA GLU A 194 18.77 -26.51 -2.39
C GLU A 194 17.62 -27.49 -2.20
N ALA A 195 17.70 -28.62 -2.93
CA ALA A 195 16.93 -29.83 -2.65
C ALA A 195 16.99 -30.10 -1.14
N ALA A 196 15.84 -30.31 -0.52
CA ALA A 196 15.73 -30.54 0.91
C ALA A 196 16.64 -31.71 1.34
N PRO A 197 17.70 -31.49 2.10
CA PRO A 197 18.24 -32.58 2.87
C PRO A 197 17.26 -32.79 4.04
N GLU A 198 16.75 -33.99 4.09
CA GLU A 198 16.13 -34.59 5.26
C GLU A 198 16.97 -34.24 6.48
N LEU A 199 16.43 -33.55 7.37
CA LEU A 199 16.79 -33.15 8.72
C LEU A 199 16.98 -31.65 8.84
N ALA A 200 16.01 -31.06 9.52
CA ALA A 200 15.97 -29.67 9.89
C ALA A 200 17.25 -29.22 10.60
N ALA A 201 18.21 -28.70 9.85
CA ALA A 201 19.30 -27.93 10.40
C ALA A 201 18.93 -26.44 10.33
N PRO A 202 19.20 -25.65 11.35
CA PRO A 202 18.55 -24.40 11.62
C PRO A 202 19.11 -23.28 10.71
N VAL A 203 18.40 -22.97 9.65
CA VAL A 203 18.53 -21.70 8.89
C VAL A 203 18.26 -20.46 9.80
N ARG A 204 17.94 -20.75 11.05
CA ARG A 204 17.62 -19.79 12.11
C ARG A 204 18.79 -18.89 12.53
N GLN A 205 20.04 -19.26 12.23
CA GLN A 205 21.20 -18.57 12.79
C GLN A 205 21.64 -17.32 12.01
N ASN A 206 21.40 -17.23 10.70
CA ASN A 206 21.88 -16.10 9.90
C ASN A 206 20.90 -14.91 9.85
N CYS A 207 19.63 -15.13 10.20
CA CYS A 207 18.63 -14.06 10.26
C CYS A 207 18.45 -13.48 11.68
N LEU A 208 19.03 -14.13 12.69
CA LEU A 208 18.90 -13.71 14.09
C LEU A 208 19.39 -12.27 14.33
N PRO A 209 20.54 -11.82 13.80
CA PRO A 209 20.99 -10.44 13.98
C PRO A 209 20.06 -9.45 13.28
N LEU A 210 19.53 -9.79 12.10
CA LEU A 210 18.60 -8.92 11.38
C LEU A 210 17.24 -8.81 12.09
N GLN A 211 16.75 -9.92 12.65
CA GLN A 211 15.53 -9.96 13.47
C GLN A 211 15.73 -9.17 14.77
N LEU A 212 16.85 -9.33 15.44
CA LEU A 212 17.19 -8.59 16.66
C LEU A 212 17.30 -7.09 16.38
N VAL A 213 17.99 -6.69 15.33
CA VAL A 213 18.10 -5.29 14.91
C VAL A 213 16.73 -4.73 14.53
N GLY A 214 15.92 -5.45 13.76
CA GLY A 214 14.55 -5.05 13.41
C GLY A 214 13.66 -4.91 14.64
N THR A 215 13.73 -5.83 15.59
CA THR A 215 12.96 -5.80 16.83
C THR A 215 13.40 -4.66 17.74
N LEU A 216 14.70 -4.47 17.92
CA LEU A 216 15.25 -3.36 18.72
C LEU A 216 14.91 -2.00 18.12
N LEU A 217 15.00 -1.86 16.79
CA LEU A 217 14.55 -0.67 16.08
C LEU A 217 13.04 -0.43 16.25
N SER A 218 12.21 -1.48 16.15
CA SER A 218 10.77 -1.38 16.39
C SER A 218 10.45 -0.92 17.80
N VAL A 219 11.09 -1.53 18.80
CA VAL A 219 10.91 -1.15 20.21
C VAL A 219 11.40 0.28 20.44
N GLY A 220 12.57 0.63 19.92
CA GLY A 220 13.11 1.99 20.02
C GLY A 220 12.19 3.04 19.39
N VAL A 221 11.68 2.76 18.20
CA VAL A 221 10.73 3.64 17.52
C VAL A 221 9.42 3.74 18.29
N CYS A 222 8.87 2.63 18.80
CA CYS A 222 7.66 2.67 19.63
C CYS A 222 7.86 3.52 20.89
N LEU A 223 9.01 3.40 21.56
CA LEU A 223 9.32 4.21 22.74
C LEU A 223 9.44 5.71 22.40
N VAL A 224 10.12 6.04 21.29
CA VAL A 224 10.20 7.41 20.79
C VAL A 224 8.81 7.94 20.42
N MET A 225 7.98 7.13 19.77
CA MET A 225 6.62 7.52 19.41
C MET A 225 5.75 7.79 20.64
N VAL A 226 5.80 6.91 21.65
CA VAL A 226 5.07 7.12 22.91
C VAL A 226 5.51 8.41 23.57
N ARG A 227 6.80 8.69 23.58
CA ARG A 227 7.35 9.93 24.17
C ARG A 227 6.91 11.17 23.39
N PHE A 228 7.05 11.13 22.05
CA PHE A 228 6.68 12.26 21.19
C PHE A 228 5.17 12.51 21.16
N SER A 229 4.34 11.45 21.15
CA SER A 229 2.88 11.60 21.16
C SER A 229 2.36 12.09 22.51
N SER A 230 3.01 11.75 23.63
CA SER A 230 2.64 12.27 24.94
C SER A 230 2.90 13.76 25.07
N ASP A 231 4.05 14.23 24.57
CA ASP A 231 4.41 15.64 24.62
C ASP A 231 3.57 16.47 23.61
N TRP A 232 3.28 15.90 22.43
CA TRP A 232 2.40 16.51 21.44
C TRP A 232 0.94 16.56 21.89
N LEU A 233 0.41 15.48 22.47
CA LEU A 233 -0.93 15.46 23.05
C LEU A 233 -1.07 16.45 24.22
N ALA A 234 -0.08 16.50 25.09
CA ALA A 234 -0.06 17.46 26.21
C ALA A 234 -0.06 18.92 25.73
N ALA A 235 0.62 19.21 24.62
CA ALA A 235 0.65 20.54 24.02
C ALA A 235 -0.70 20.94 23.36
N HIS A 236 -1.40 19.97 22.72
CA HIS A 236 -2.63 20.27 21.96
C HIS A 236 -3.92 20.09 22.75
N VAL A 237 -3.93 19.26 23.79
CA VAL A 237 -5.10 19.13 24.69
C VAL A 237 -5.31 20.42 25.51
N GLY A 238 -4.24 21.14 25.82
CA GLY A 238 -4.36 22.45 26.49
C GLY A 238 -4.98 23.56 25.62
N GLU A 239 -4.95 23.43 24.29
CA GLU A 239 -5.57 24.39 23.37
C GLU A 239 -7.03 24.07 23.06
N MET A 240 -7.50 22.86 23.31
CA MET A 240 -8.91 22.47 23.09
C MET A 240 -9.84 22.85 24.23
N ASP A 241 -9.30 23.15 25.42
CA ASP A 241 -10.06 23.56 26.60
C ASP A 241 -10.09 25.10 26.80
N ALA A 242 -9.52 25.86 25.90
CA ALA A 242 -9.52 27.33 25.88
C ALA A 242 -10.41 27.88 24.77
#